data_66aeb5719e836ea37a39c8fb2ef7b382
#
_entry.id   66aeb5719e836ea37a39c8fb2ef7b382
#
_cell.length_a   1.000
_cell.length_b   1.000
_cell.length_c   1.000
_cell.angle_alpha   90.00
_cell.angle_beta   90.00
_cell.angle_gamma   90.00
#
_symmetry.space_group_name_H-M   'P 1'
#
loop_
_entity.id
_entity.type
_entity.pdbx_description
1 polymer ?
#
loop_
_entity_poly.entity_id
_entity_poly.type
_entity_poly.pdbx_seq_one_letter_code
_entity_poly.pdbx_strand_id
1 'polypeptide(L)'
;MYNNIGKRDILIFPKFDNMKIIDKIRNKYDRLSNLVSPHITLAFPFKDEINNEDLISKLSVLLKNYSPFEVNFKGVSLSNDKYILLNCVKGNNEILKLHDDIYEKIIPSHFKKSIKYIPHITLGQADNLKDFSNFNYEFTTTINEVSIEFIGKNEESI
;
A
#
# COMPACT_ATOMS: atom_id res chain seq x y z
N MET A 1 22.79 21.77 -9.10
CA MET A 1 22.39 20.57 -9.85
C MET A 1 21.16 19.99 -9.21
N TYR A 2 20.01 20.18 -9.84
CA TYR A 2 18.77 19.59 -9.33
C TYR A 2 18.79 18.10 -9.68
N ASN A 3 19.02 17.28 -8.68
CA ASN A 3 18.77 15.85 -8.83
C ASN A 3 17.28 15.68 -9.14
N ASN A 4 16.96 15.27 -10.33
CA ASN A 4 15.59 14.98 -10.75
C ASN A 4 15.16 13.69 -10.06
N ILE A 5 14.84 13.81 -8.75
CA ILE A 5 14.32 12.70 -7.98
C ILE A 5 12.88 12.46 -8.50
N GLY A 6 12.66 11.27 -9.07
CA GLY A 6 11.35 10.89 -9.58
C GLY A 6 10.32 10.72 -8.45
N LYS A 7 9.12 10.33 -8.83
CA LYS A 7 8.07 9.96 -7.87
C LYS A 7 8.48 8.72 -7.08
N ARG A 8 8.19 8.76 -5.79
CA ARG A 8 8.38 7.62 -4.87
C ARG A 8 7.07 7.38 -4.13
N ASP A 9 6.91 6.18 -3.64
CA ASP A 9 5.86 5.85 -2.68
C ASP A 9 6.45 5.03 -1.53
N ILE A 10 5.66 4.84 -0.48
CA ILE A 10 6.04 4.03 0.68
C ILE A 10 4.99 2.96 0.83
N LEU A 11 5.41 1.71 0.71
CA LEU A 11 4.54 0.55 0.63
C LEU A 11 4.91 -0.52 1.65
N ILE A 12 3.94 -1.36 1.96
CA ILE A 12 4.15 -2.65 2.59
C ILE A 12 3.84 -3.72 1.55
N PHE A 13 4.77 -4.66 1.34
CA PHE A 13 4.55 -5.85 0.51
C PHE A 13 4.31 -7.06 1.41
N PRO A 14 3.06 -7.36 1.78
CA PRO A 14 2.78 -8.51 2.64
C PRO A 14 3.02 -9.82 1.90
N LYS A 15 3.46 -10.83 2.61
CA LYS A 15 3.68 -12.17 2.07
C LYS A 15 2.72 -13.15 2.77
N PHE A 16 1.69 -13.54 2.06
CA PHE A 16 0.70 -14.51 2.54
C PHE A 16 1.00 -15.90 1.98
N ASP A 17 0.71 -16.94 2.75
CA ASP A 17 0.87 -18.33 2.28
C ASP A 17 -0.02 -18.62 1.08
N ASN A 18 -1.19 -17.99 1.01
CA ASN A 18 -2.17 -18.12 -0.06
C ASN A 18 -2.15 -16.95 -1.05
N MET A 19 -0.99 -16.34 -1.28
CA MET A 19 -0.82 -15.20 -2.18
C MET A 19 -1.30 -15.49 -3.61
N LYS A 20 -1.25 -16.74 -4.04
CA LYS A 20 -1.70 -17.16 -5.39
C LYS A 20 -3.14 -16.77 -5.68
N ILE A 21 -4.00 -16.72 -4.67
CA ILE A 21 -5.40 -16.30 -4.81
C ILE A 21 -5.46 -14.83 -5.21
N ILE A 22 -4.68 -13.98 -4.53
CA ILE A 22 -4.58 -12.55 -4.85
C ILE A 22 -4.01 -12.35 -6.24
N ASP A 23 -2.92 -13.04 -6.58
CA ASP A 23 -2.27 -12.93 -7.89
C ASP A 23 -3.22 -13.29 -9.02
N LYS A 24 -4.00 -14.35 -8.86
CA LYS A 24 -4.99 -14.77 -9.85
C LYS A 24 -6.07 -13.73 -10.09
N ILE A 25 -6.56 -13.11 -9.02
CA ILE A 25 -7.57 -12.04 -9.11
C ILE A 25 -6.96 -10.82 -9.80
N ARG A 26 -5.78 -10.40 -9.39
CA ARG A 26 -5.10 -9.24 -9.97
C ARG A 26 -4.78 -9.43 -11.44
N ASN A 27 -4.38 -10.62 -11.85
CA ASN A 27 -4.14 -10.93 -13.27
C ASN A 27 -5.38 -10.72 -14.14
N LYS A 28 -6.56 -10.87 -13.57
CA LYS A 28 -7.82 -10.67 -14.28
C LYS A 28 -8.31 -9.22 -14.23
N TYR A 29 -8.13 -8.52 -13.10
CA TYR A 29 -8.78 -7.24 -12.84
C TYR A 29 -7.83 -6.05 -12.73
N ASP A 30 -6.53 -6.27 -12.53
CA ASP A 30 -5.57 -5.22 -12.26
C ASP A 30 -4.56 -5.06 -13.39
N ARG A 31 -4.62 -3.91 -14.10
CA ARG A 31 -3.66 -3.60 -15.17
C ARG A 31 -2.23 -3.50 -14.67
N LEU A 32 -2.03 -3.30 -13.36
CA LEU A 32 -0.71 -3.20 -12.73
C LEU A 32 -0.19 -4.52 -12.18
N SER A 33 -0.88 -5.64 -12.42
CA SER A 33 -0.54 -6.94 -11.82
C SER A 33 0.88 -7.40 -12.10
N ASN A 34 1.42 -7.09 -13.29
CA ASN A 34 2.79 -7.44 -13.68
C ASN A 34 3.80 -6.31 -13.42
N LEU A 35 3.35 -5.15 -12.95
CA LEU A 35 4.17 -3.95 -12.77
C LEU A 35 4.52 -3.71 -11.30
N VAL A 36 3.64 -4.10 -10.39
CA VAL A 36 3.86 -3.98 -8.95
C VAL A 36 3.21 -5.16 -8.22
N SER A 37 3.92 -5.71 -7.23
CA SER A 37 3.38 -6.79 -6.39
C SER A 37 2.22 -6.30 -5.52
N PRO A 38 1.37 -7.22 -5.01
CA PRO A 38 0.30 -6.85 -4.07
C PRO A 38 0.87 -6.07 -2.88
N HIS A 39 0.23 -4.96 -2.54
CA HIS A 39 0.78 -4.05 -1.54
C HIS A 39 -0.28 -3.28 -0.78
N ILE A 40 0.14 -2.78 0.38
CA ILE A 40 -0.60 -1.80 1.19
C ILE A 40 0.12 -0.47 1.00
N THR A 41 -0.57 0.55 0.52
CA THR A 41 0.03 1.87 0.36
C THR A 41 0.01 2.63 1.68
N LEU A 42 1.18 3.06 2.14
CA LEU A 42 1.32 3.93 3.31
C LEU A 42 1.41 5.39 2.88
N ALA A 43 2.25 5.70 1.90
CA ALA A 43 2.34 7.02 1.31
C ALA A 43 2.10 6.90 -0.19
N PHE A 44 1.12 7.66 -0.69
CA PHE A 44 0.81 7.72 -2.11
C PHE A 44 1.95 8.38 -2.88
N PRO A 45 2.06 8.16 -4.20
CA PRO A 45 3.14 8.72 -5.00
C PRO A 45 3.35 10.21 -4.74
N PHE A 46 4.57 10.60 -4.44
CA PHE A 46 4.95 11.98 -4.15
C PHE A 46 6.26 12.36 -4.81
N LYS A 47 6.38 13.63 -5.18
CA LYS A 47 7.62 14.26 -5.60
C LYS A 47 8.12 15.16 -4.49
N ASP A 48 9.35 14.94 -4.05
CA ASP A 48 9.99 15.74 -2.99
C ASP A 48 11.49 15.83 -3.25
N GLU A 49 12.09 16.90 -2.76
CA GLU A 49 13.53 17.12 -2.89
C GLU A 49 14.36 16.31 -1.90
N ILE A 50 13.72 15.71 -0.89
CA ILE A 50 14.43 14.88 0.07
C ILE A 50 15.12 13.71 -0.66
N ASN A 51 16.43 13.56 -0.44
CA ASN A 51 17.19 12.47 -1.05
C ASN A 51 16.87 11.13 -0.39
N ASN A 52 17.25 10.03 -1.05
CA ASN A 52 16.94 8.69 -0.58
C ASN A 52 17.57 8.37 0.77
N GLU A 53 18.81 8.81 1.01
CA GLU A 53 19.51 8.56 2.28
C GLU A 53 18.76 9.19 3.45
N ASP A 54 18.35 10.45 3.29
CA ASP A 54 17.61 11.18 4.32
C ASP A 54 16.21 10.58 4.53
N LEU A 55 15.53 10.20 3.46
CA LEU A 55 14.22 9.56 3.55
C LEU A 55 14.32 8.23 4.30
N ILE A 56 15.28 7.39 3.95
CA ILE A 56 15.54 6.11 4.62
C ILE A 56 15.88 6.35 6.09
N SER A 57 16.73 7.32 6.38
CA SER A 57 17.13 7.65 7.75
C SER A 57 15.94 8.08 8.61
N LYS A 58 15.12 8.99 8.10
CA LYS A 58 13.93 9.46 8.82
C LYS A 58 12.92 8.34 9.04
N LEU A 59 12.68 7.52 8.02
CA LEU A 59 11.79 6.38 8.13
C LEU A 59 12.33 5.35 9.12
N SER A 60 13.63 5.07 9.11
CA SER A 60 14.27 4.13 10.04
C SER A 60 14.12 4.58 11.49
N VAL A 61 14.31 5.89 11.75
CA VAL A 61 14.11 6.47 13.10
C VAL A 61 12.65 6.31 13.53
N LEU A 62 11.70 6.60 12.64
CA LEU A 62 10.28 6.43 12.93
C LEU A 62 9.95 4.98 13.28
N LEU A 63 10.45 4.04 12.50
CA LEU A 63 10.15 2.61 12.65
C LEU A 63 10.71 1.99 13.92
N LYS A 64 11.66 2.64 14.59
CA LYS A 64 12.14 2.20 15.91
C LYS A 64 11.04 2.19 16.97
N ASN A 65 9.98 2.96 16.77
CA ASN A 65 8.83 3.02 17.66
C ASN A 65 7.78 1.95 17.36
N TYR A 66 8.04 1.09 16.37
CA TYR A 66 7.12 0.03 15.93
C TYR A 66 7.76 -1.33 16.12
N SER A 67 6.93 -2.28 16.56
CA SER A 67 7.27 -3.71 16.55
C SER A 67 6.56 -4.38 15.38
N PRO A 68 7.04 -5.53 14.90
CA PRO A 68 6.28 -6.31 13.93
C PRO A 68 4.85 -6.55 14.43
N PHE A 69 3.88 -6.49 13.53
CA PHE A 69 2.47 -6.66 13.88
C PHE A 69 1.74 -7.56 12.88
N GLU A 70 0.74 -8.24 13.38
CA GLU A 70 -0.09 -9.13 12.57
C GLU A 70 -1.16 -8.34 11.83
N VAL A 71 -1.39 -8.72 10.58
CA VAL A 71 -2.49 -8.21 9.75
C VAL A 71 -3.37 -9.36 9.30
N ASN A 72 -4.67 -9.07 9.16
CA ASN A 72 -5.63 -9.98 8.58
C ASN A 72 -6.47 -9.20 7.56
N PHE A 73 -6.58 -9.74 6.36
CA PHE A 73 -7.39 -9.19 5.28
C PHE A 73 -8.51 -10.17 4.94
N LYS A 74 -9.73 -9.68 4.92
CA LYS A 74 -10.91 -10.49 4.65
C LYS A 74 -12.03 -9.63 4.07
N GLY A 75 -12.69 -10.16 3.04
CA GLY A 75 -13.79 -9.46 2.40
C GLY A 75 -13.33 -8.39 1.41
N VAL A 76 -14.20 -8.12 0.45
CA VAL A 76 -13.94 -7.15 -0.59
C VAL A 76 -15.00 -6.06 -0.59
N SER A 77 -14.60 -4.86 -0.98
CA SER A 77 -15.49 -3.72 -1.19
C SER A 77 -15.14 -3.02 -2.50
N LEU A 78 -16.06 -2.20 -2.99
CA LEU A 78 -15.85 -1.42 -4.19
C LEU A 78 -15.80 0.06 -3.83
N SER A 79 -14.71 0.74 -4.23
CA SER A 79 -14.60 2.18 -4.02
C SER A 79 -15.47 2.96 -5.00
N ASN A 80 -15.64 4.27 -4.77
CA ASN A 80 -16.37 5.15 -5.69
C ASN A 80 -15.74 5.18 -7.08
N ASP A 81 -14.42 4.99 -7.16
CA ASP A 81 -13.66 4.96 -8.42
C ASP A 81 -13.58 3.55 -9.03
N LYS A 82 -14.41 2.62 -8.55
CA LYS A 82 -14.50 1.25 -9.06
C LYS A 82 -13.26 0.39 -8.78
N TYR A 83 -12.46 0.72 -7.78
CA TYR A 83 -11.40 -0.15 -7.32
C TYR A 83 -11.96 -1.24 -6.41
N ILE A 84 -11.48 -2.47 -6.62
CA ILE A 84 -11.79 -3.62 -5.78
C ILE A 84 -10.78 -3.61 -4.64
N LEU A 85 -11.27 -3.47 -3.41
CA LEU A 85 -10.44 -3.38 -2.22
C LEU A 85 -10.55 -4.65 -1.39
N LEU A 86 -9.42 -5.29 -1.11
CA LEU A 86 -9.34 -6.34 -0.10
C LEU A 86 -9.18 -5.65 1.25
N ASN A 87 -10.15 -5.86 2.13
CA ASN A 87 -10.28 -5.09 3.37
C ASN A 87 -9.39 -5.62 4.48
N CYS A 88 -8.73 -4.71 5.18
CA CYS A 88 -7.98 -5.02 6.39
C CYS A 88 -8.96 -5.12 7.57
N VAL A 89 -8.94 -6.24 8.29
CA VAL A 89 -9.82 -6.47 9.45
C VAL A 89 -9.04 -6.59 10.76
N LYS A 90 -7.72 -6.76 10.70
CA LYS A 90 -6.82 -6.73 11.86
C LYS A 90 -5.50 -6.07 11.45
N GLY A 91 -4.94 -5.28 12.34
CA GLY A 91 -3.74 -4.48 12.07
C GLY A 91 -4.04 -3.10 11.50
N ASN A 92 -5.33 -2.75 11.37
CA ASN A 92 -5.78 -1.46 10.85
C ASN A 92 -5.20 -0.29 11.63
N ASN A 93 -5.23 -0.36 12.96
CA ASN A 93 -4.77 0.73 13.83
C ASN A 93 -3.27 0.96 13.67
N GLU A 94 -2.49 -0.10 13.56
CA GLU A 94 -1.05 -0.02 13.36
C GLU A 94 -0.72 0.56 11.98
N ILE A 95 -1.42 0.13 10.94
CA ILE A 95 -1.23 0.65 9.58
C ILE A 95 -1.63 2.13 9.53
N LEU A 96 -2.78 2.48 10.10
CA LEU A 96 -3.27 3.85 10.12
C LEU A 96 -2.31 4.77 10.88
N LYS A 97 -1.84 4.34 12.04
CA LYS A 97 -0.85 5.10 12.82
C LYS A 97 0.44 5.31 12.04
N LEU A 98 0.92 4.28 11.38
CA LEU A 98 2.13 4.35 10.57
C LEU A 98 1.96 5.31 9.39
N HIS A 99 0.82 5.26 8.70
CA HIS A 99 0.45 6.22 7.66
C HIS A 99 0.47 7.65 8.19
N ASP A 100 -0.21 7.89 9.29
CA ASP A 100 -0.32 9.23 9.89
C ASP A 100 1.05 9.76 10.33
N ASP A 101 1.86 8.92 10.97
CA ASP A 101 3.21 9.30 11.43
C ASP A 101 4.15 9.62 10.25
N ILE A 102 4.06 8.86 9.15
CA ILE A 102 4.87 9.13 7.95
C ILE A 102 4.53 10.52 7.40
N TYR A 103 3.25 10.81 7.21
CA TYR A 103 2.85 12.12 6.69
C TYR A 103 3.16 13.24 7.66
N GLU A 104 2.88 13.07 8.94
CA GLU A 104 3.10 14.12 9.93
C GLU A 104 4.59 14.44 10.13
N LYS A 105 5.44 13.42 10.20
CA LYS A 105 6.84 13.55 10.64
C LYS A 105 7.86 13.59 9.50
N ILE A 106 7.51 13.06 8.32
CA ILE A 106 8.47 12.92 7.21
C ILE A 106 8.08 13.78 6.02
N ILE A 107 6.82 13.71 5.58
CA ILE A 107 6.33 14.38 4.37
C ILE A 107 5.06 15.20 4.60
N PRO A 108 5.02 16.12 5.58
CA PRO A 108 3.78 16.82 5.94
C PRO A 108 3.17 17.64 4.81
N SER A 109 3.98 18.17 3.89
CA SER A 109 3.51 18.95 2.75
C SER A 109 2.70 18.13 1.74
N HIS A 110 2.78 16.80 1.79
CA HIS A 110 2.09 15.91 0.89
C HIS A 110 0.78 15.35 1.46
N PHE A 111 0.44 15.69 2.69
CA PHE A 111 -0.80 15.24 3.31
C PHE A 111 -2.01 15.93 2.71
N LYS A 112 -3.02 15.15 2.32
CA LYS A 112 -4.29 15.65 1.75
C LYS A 112 -5.45 15.28 2.69
N LYS A 113 -6.02 16.29 3.36
CA LYS A 113 -7.15 16.10 4.28
C LYS A 113 -8.42 15.58 3.58
N SER A 114 -8.56 15.83 2.28
CA SER A 114 -9.72 15.40 1.49
C SER A 114 -9.76 13.89 1.24
N ILE A 115 -8.65 13.19 1.46
CA ILE A 115 -8.57 11.74 1.26
C ILE A 115 -8.68 11.04 2.60
N LYS A 116 -9.75 10.25 2.76
CA LYS A 116 -9.89 9.36 3.91
C LYS A 116 -9.05 8.11 3.65
N TYR A 117 -8.02 7.89 4.46
CA TYR A 117 -7.17 6.72 4.34
C TYR A 117 -7.85 5.49 4.95
N ILE A 118 -7.93 4.42 4.17
CA ILE A 118 -8.47 3.13 4.60
C ILE A 118 -7.42 2.06 4.23
N PRO A 119 -6.87 1.32 5.22
CA PRO A 119 -5.92 0.25 4.93
C PRO A 119 -6.56 -0.84 4.06
N HIS A 120 -5.94 -1.14 2.94
CA HIS A 120 -6.43 -2.15 2.00
C HIS A 120 -5.34 -2.61 1.05
N ILE A 121 -5.63 -3.71 0.34
CA ILE A 121 -4.85 -4.14 -0.83
C ILE A 121 -5.78 -4.00 -2.03
N THR A 122 -5.33 -3.29 -3.07
CA THR A 122 -6.11 -3.16 -4.31
C THR A 122 -5.99 -4.43 -5.14
N LEU A 123 -7.12 -5.00 -5.53
CA LEU A 123 -7.19 -6.20 -6.37
C LEU A 123 -7.39 -5.87 -7.86
N GLY A 124 -7.77 -4.65 -8.18
CA GLY A 124 -8.00 -4.19 -9.54
C GLY A 124 -9.20 -3.27 -9.64
N GLN A 125 -9.83 -3.24 -10.81
CA GLN A 125 -11.02 -2.43 -11.08
C GLN A 125 -12.14 -3.27 -11.69
N ALA A 126 -13.38 -2.97 -11.32
CA ALA A 126 -14.58 -3.60 -11.87
C ALA A 126 -15.79 -2.70 -11.67
N ASP A 127 -16.83 -2.87 -12.47
CA ASP A 127 -18.06 -2.09 -12.34
C ASP A 127 -18.89 -2.51 -11.14
N ASN A 128 -18.79 -3.77 -10.73
CA ASN A 128 -19.52 -4.33 -9.60
C ASN A 128 -18.77 -5.53 -9.01
N LEU A 129 -19.27 -6.05 -7.88
CA LEU A 129 -18.65 -7.16 -7.16
C LEU A 129 -19.37 -8.50 -7.36
N LYS A 130 -20.17 -8.67 -8.41
CA LYS A 130 -20.94 -9.92 -8.60
C LYS A 130 -20.05 -11.16 -8.69
N ASP A 131 -18.85 -11.06 -9.26
CA ASP A 131 -17.89 -12.17 -9.36
C ASP A 131 -17.26 -12.54 -8.02
N PHE A 132 -17.49 -11.72 -6.97
CA PHE A 132 -16.95 -11.92 -5.61
C PHE A 132 -18.03 -12.40 -4.63
N SER A 133 -19.21 -12.78 -5.08
CA SER A 133 -20.30 -13.22 -4.21
C SER A 133 -19.94 -14.40 -3.31
N ASN A 134 -19.04 -15.27 -3.76
CA ASN A 134 -18.56 -16.43 -3.01
C ASN A 134 -17.14 -16.25 -2.48
N PHE A 135 -16.62 -15.02 -2.48
CA PHE A 135 -15.28 -14.72 -1.96
C PHE A 135 -15.27 -14.92 -0.45
N ASN A 136 -14.55 -15.94 0.01
CA ASN A 136 -14.49 -16.31 1.43
C ASN A 136 -13.07 -16.67 1.84
N TYR A 137 -12.11 -15.90 1.33
CA TYR A 137 -10.70 -16.13 1.66
C TYR A 137 -10.23 -15.17 2.72
N GLU A 138 -9.30 -15.63 3.51
CA GLU A 138 -8.66 -14.87 4.58
C GLU A 138 -7.15 -14.89 4.40
N PHE A 139 -6.51 -13.73 4.61
CA PHE A 139 -5.08 -13.56 4.38
C PHE A 139 -4.45 -12.99 5.64
N THR A 140 -3.57 -13.75 6.26
CA THR A 140 -2.93 -13.37 7.53
C THR A 140 -1.42 -13.46 7.39
N THR A 141 -0.72 -12.46 7.89
CA THR A 141 0.74 -12.47 7.99
C THR A 141 1.21 -11.46 9.02
N THR A 142 2.49 -11.51 9.34
CA THR A 142 3.15 -10.52 10.20
C THR A 142 3.92 -9.53 9.33
N ILE A 143 3.73 -8.24 9.57
CA ILE A 143 4.43 -7.17 8.89
C ILE A 143 5.66 -6.80 9.70
N ASN A 144 6.84 -6.85 9.07
CA ASN A 144 8.12 -6.53 9.71
C ASN A 144 9.01 -5.62 8.88
N GLU A 145 8.53 -5.13 7.73
CA GLU A 145 9.30 -4.20 6.89
C GLU A 145 8.41 -3.27 6.09
N VAL A 146 8.97 -2.14 5.72
CA VAL A 146 8.36 -1.10 4.89
C VAL A 146 9.31 -0.82 3.74
N SER A 147 8.78 -0.60 2.55
CA SER A 147 9.58 -0.36 1.34
C SER A 147 9.35 1.04 0.80
N ILE A 148 10.42 1.67 0.36
CA ILE A 148 10.38 2.89 -0.44
C ILE A 148 10.61 2.46 -1.88
N GLU A 149 9.64 2.76 -2.76
CA GLU A 149 9.72 2.35 -4.16
C GLU A 149 9.79 3.57 -5.08
N PHE A 150 10.57 3.45 -6.14
CA PHE A 150 10.51 4.38 -7.26
C PHE A 150 9.39 3.97 -8.20
N ILE A 151 8.74 4.97 -8.80
CA ILE A 151 7.65 4.75 -9.73
C ILE A 151 8.11 5.11 -11.13
N GLY A 152 8.06 4.15 -12.04
CA GLY A 152 8.44 4.31 -13.43
C GLY A 152 7.35 4.98 -14.28
N LYS A 153 7.63 5.12 -15.58
CA LYS A 153 6.73 5.80 -16.53
C LYS A 153 5.38 5.11 -16.69
N ASN A 154 5.35 3.79 -16.51
CA ASN A 154 4.14 2.98 -16.65
C ASN A 154 3.55 2.61 -15.29
N GLU A 155 3.86 3.38 -14.26
CA GLU A 155 3.45 3.14 -12.86
C GLU A 155 4.06 1.88 -12.25
N GLU A 156 5.09 1.30 -12.90
CA GLU A 156 5.80 0.15 -12.36
C GLU A 156 6.63 0.53 -11.11
N SER A 157 6.72 -0.40 -10.19
CA SER A 157 7.62 -0.32 -9.03
C SER A 157 9.03 -0.70 -9.48
N ILE A 158 10.00 0.15 -9.14
CA ILE A 158 11.39 -0.03 -9.54
C ILE A 158 12.28 -0.26 -8.32
#